data_b0d9104c650fc5181c1c21a49d98a453
#
_entry.id   b0d9104c650fc5181c1c21a49d98a453
#
_cell.length_a   1.000
_cell.length_b   1.000
_cell.length_c   1.000
_cell.angle_alpha   90.00
_cell.angle_beta   90.00
_cell.angle_gamma   90.00
#
_symmetry.space_group_name_H-M   'P 1'
#
loop_
_entity.id
_entity.type
_entity.pdbx_description
1 polymer ?
#
loop_
_entity_poly.entity_id
_entity_poly.type
_entity_poly.pdbx_seq_one_letter_code
_entity_poly.pdbx_strand_id
1 'polypeptide(L)'
;DYTGEEILPELEGKQLKDVLLEPTRIYVKAVLPLIKEGLVNGIAHITGGGFIENVPRMFAIDLAAEIEENKVPVLPIFKALEKYGQIKHEEMFEIFNMGVGLMFAVSTENVSRVKELLDEPVYEIGRIVKKENESVIIKWKK
;
A
#
# COMPACT_ATOMS: atom_id res chain seq x y z
N ASP A 1 21.78 -11.02 -15.94
CA ASP A 1 20.38 -11.49 -16.14
C ASP A 1 20.00 -12.38 -14.96
N TYR A 2 18.79 -12.17 -14.41
CA TYR A 2 18.26 -13.00 -13.32
C TYR A 2 17.46 -14.16 -13.92
N THR A 3 17.56 -15.36 -13.31
CA THR A 3 16.89 -16.59 -13.72
C THR A 3 15.63 -16.88 -12.89
N GLY A 4 15.52 -16.22 -11.73
CA GLY A 4 14.47 -16.47 -10.74
C GLY A 4 14.90 -17.45 -9.63
N GLU A 5 15.99 -18.19 -9.81
CA GLU A 5 16.51 -19.13 -8.80
C GLU A 5 17.37 -18.46 -7.72
N GLU A 6 17.70 -17.19 -7.89
CA GLU A 6 18.54 -16.44 -6.99
C GLU A 6 17.88 -16.23 -5.63
N ILE A 7 18.70 -16.34 -4.58
CA ILE A 7 18.32 -15.97 -3.21
C ILE A 7 19.02 -14.65 -2.91
N LEU A 8 18.25 -13.55 -3.09
CA LEU A 8 18.77 -12.22 -2.82
C LEU A 8 18.80 -11.97 -1.30
N PRO A 9 19.78 -11.21 -0.78
CA PRO A 9 19.89 -10.93 0.66
C PRO A 9 18.63 -10.35 1.28
N GLU A 10 17.90 -9.53 0.52
CA GLU A 10 16.66 -8.88 0.94
C GLU A 10 15.48 -9.86 1.11
N LEU A 11 15.51 -11.04 0.47
CA LEU A 11 14.38 -11.98 0.41
C LEU A 11 14.35 -13.02 1.53
N GLU A 12 15.19 -12.86 2.56
CA GLU A 12 15.16 -13.68 3.79
C GLU A 12 15.24 -15.19 3.52
N GLY A 13 16.03 -15.59 2.51
CA GLY A 13 16.27 -16.99 2.14
C GLY A 13 15.26 -17.56 1.14
N LYS A 14 14.28 -16.78 0.66
CA LYS A 14 13.38 -17.21 -0.41
C LYS A 14 14.00 -17.01 -1.78
N GLN A 15 13.64 -17.87 -2.74
CA GLN A 15 14.02 -17.69 -4.14
C GLN A 15 13.23 -16.53 -4.76
N LEU A 16 13.86 -15.82 -5.68
CA LEU A 16 13.24 -14.67 -6.36
C LEU A 16 11.94 -15.06 -7.07
N LYS A 17 11.91 -16.21 -7.77
CA LYS A 17 10.71 -16.69 -8.46
C LYS A 17 9.53 -16.92 -7.52
N ASP A 18 9.76 -17.47 -6.32
CA ASP A 18 8.69 -17.79 -5.37
C ASP A 18 8.02 -16.52 -4.87
N VAL A 19 8.81 -15.46 -4.65
CA VAL A 19 8.29 -14.17 -4.20
C VAL A 19 7.58 -13.42 -5.34
N LEU A 20 8.11 -13.47 -6.56
CA LEU A 20 7.51 -12.79 -7.72
C LEU A 20 6.22 -13.46 -8.21
N LEU A 21 6.09 -14.78 -8.03
CA LEU A 21 4.92 -15.55 -8.45
C LEU A 21 3.86 -15.65 -7.35
N GLU A 22 4.05 -15.04 -6.20
CA GLU A 22 3.04 -15.01 -5.16
C GLU A 22 1.77 -14.33 -5.68
N PRO A 23 0.60 -15.03 -5.63
CA PRO A 23 -0.62 -14.51 -6.21
C PRO A 23 -1.17 -13.31 -5.44
N THR A 24 -1.83 -12.41 -6.15
CA THR A 24 -2.56 -11.29 -5.54
C THR A 24 -3.58 -11.80 -4.54
N ARG A 25 -3.56 -11.23 -3.35
CA ARG A 25 -4.48 -11.56 -2.27
C ARG A 25 -5.93 -11.22 -2.61
N ILE A 26 -6.86 -12.08 -2.19
CA ILE A 26 -8.32 -11.83 -2.30
C ILE A 26 -8.80 -11.16 -1.01
N TYR A 27 -9.23 -9.89 -1.09
CA TYR A 27 -9.62 -9.07 0.06
C TYR A 27 -11.11 -9.14 0.43
N VAL A 28 -11.96 -9.79 -0.39
CA VAL A 28 -13.43 -9.74 -0.26
C VAL A 28 -13.91 -10.12 1.13
N LYS A 29 -13.39 -11.21 1.71
CA LYS A 29 -13.81 -11.67 3.04
C LYS A 29 -13.47 -10.67 4.15
N ALA A 30 -12.33 -10.00 4.06
CA ALA A 30 -11.89 -8.99 5.02
C ALA A 30 -12.69 -7.70 4.90
N VAL A 31 -13.04 -7.30 3.68
CA VAL A 31 -13.67 -6.01 3.40
C VAL A 31 -15.19 -6.01 3.65
N LEU A 32 -15.89 -7.10 3.35
CA LEU A 32 -17.35 -7.16 3.45
C LEU A 32 -17.92 -6.80 4.84
N PRO A 33 -17.34 -7.25 5.96
CA PRO A 33 -17.79 -6.83 7.29
C PRO A 33 -17.68 -5.33 7.51
N LEU A 34 -16.58 -4.71 7.06
CA LEU A 34 -16.34 -3.27 7.21
C LEU A 34 -17.37 -2.44 6.45
N ILE A 35 -17.74 -2.88 5.23
CA ILE A 35 -18.76 -2.23 4.43
C ILE A 35 -20.13 -2.39 5.07
N LYS A 36 -20.48 -3.58 5.56
CA LYS A 36 -21.76 -3.86 6.20
C LYS A 36 -21.99 -3.04 7.46
N GLU A 37 -20.93 -2.79 8.24
CA GLU A 37 -21.00 -1.95 9.44
C GLU A 37 -20.85 -0.44 9.12
N GLY A 38 -20.65 -0.06 7.85
CA GLY A 38 -20.50 1.35 7.45
C GLY A 38 -19.21 2.02 8.00
N LEU A 39 -18.15 1.25 8.22
CA LEU A 39 -16.93 1.72 8.88
C LEU A 39 -15.94 2.39 7.94
N VAL A 40 -16.07 2.18 6.64
CA VAL A 40 -15.14 2.70 5.63
C VAL A 40 -15.80 3.70 4.72
N ASN A 41 -15.16 4.84 4.48
CA ASN A 41 -15.63 5.93 3.63
C ASN A 41 -15.13 5.80 2.19
N GLY A 42 -14.05 5.05 1.98
CA GLY A 42 -13.48 4.80 0.68
C GLY A 42 -12.50 3.63 0.71
N ILE A 43 -12.34 2.98 -0.44
CA ILE A 43 -11.47 1.81 -0.62
C ILE A 43 -10.71 1.96 -1.93
N ALA A 44 -9.41 1.74 -1.91
CA ALA A 44 -8.57 1.67 -3.09
C ALA A 44 -7.79 0.36 -3.13
N HIS A 45 -7.89 -0.38 -4.24
CA HIS A 45 -7.00 -1.50 -4.54
C HIS A 45 -5.76 -0.96 -5.23
N ILE A 46 -4.60 -1.14 -4.60
CA ILE A 46 -3.35 -0.59 -5.08
C ILE A 46 -2.68 -1.59 -6.01
N THR A 47 -2.68 -1.29 -7.29
CA THR A 47 -2.14 -2.10 -8.38
C THR A 47 -1.07 -1.31 -9.16
N GLY A 48 -0.85 -1.60 -10.45
CA GLY A 48 0.01 -0.78 -11.31
C GLY A 48 -0.39 0.69 -11.30
N GLY A 49 0.59 1.59 -11.35
CA GLY A 49 0.41 3.02 -11.07
C GLY A 49 0.51 3.38 -9.59
N GLY A 50 0.85 2.39 -8.74
CA GLY A 50 1.22 2.58 -7.34
C GLY A 50 0.24 3.40 -6.52
N PHE A 51 0.79 4.19 -5.63
CA PHE A 51 0.02 5.06 -4.73
C PHE A 51 -0.60 6.24 -5.48
N ILE A 52 0.14 6.81 -6.42
CA ILE A 52 -0.21 8.08 -7.07
C ILE A 52 -1.51 7.94 -7.89
N GLU A 53 -1.66 6.85 -8.65
CA GLU A 53 -2.83 6.66 -9.48
C GLU A 53 -4.02 6.01 -8.75
N ASN A 54 -3.75 5.15 -7.75
CA ASN A 54 -4.82 4.37 -7.15
C ASN A 54 -5.45 5.01 -5.91
N VAL A 55 -4.65 5.64 -5.04
CA VAL A 55 -5.15 6.23 -3.78
C VAL A 55 -6.23 7.30 -4.00
N PRO A 56 -6.13 8.19 -4.99
CA PRO A 56 -7.17 9.21 -5.22
C PRO A 56 -8.55 8.66 -5.58
N ARG A 57 -8.65 7.40 -5.99
CA ARG A 57 -9.92 6.76 -6.38
C ARG A 57 -10.87 6.55 -5.20
N MET A 58 -10.38 6.65 -3.95
CA MET A 58 -11.18 6.38 -2.76
C MET A 58 -11.77 7.62 -2.09
N PHE A 59 -11.56 8.84 -2.61
CA PHE A 59 -12.06 10.08 -2.01
C PHE A 59 -12.44 11.13 -3.06
N ALA A 60 -13.13 12.19 -2.63
CA ALA A 60 -13.59 13.26 -3.50
C ALA A 60 -12.43 14.11 -4.05
N ILE A 61 -12.64 14.77 -5.19
CA ILE A 61 -11.61 15.48 -5.97
C ILE A 61 -10.96 16.66 -5.23
N ASP A 62 -11.63 17.20 -4.23
CA ASP A 62 -11.16 18.30 -3.37
C ASP A 62 -10.35 17.82 -2.14
N LEU A 63 -10.14 16.50 -2.04
CA LEU A 63 -9.36 15.87 -0.98
C LEU A 63 -8.02 15.35 -1.51
N ALA A 64 -7.10 15.10 -0.58
CA ALA A 64 -5.80 14.50 -0.82
C ALA A 64 -5.44 13.53 0.30
N ALA A 65 -4.60 12.54 0.01
CA ALA A 65 -3.99 11.67 1.00
C ALA A 65 -2.59 12.18 1.35
N GLU A 66 -2.33 12.43 2.63
CA GLU A 66 -1.00 12.67 3.16
C GLU A 66 -0.50 11.36 3.78
N ILE A 67 0.53 10.74 3.19
CA ILE A 67 1.06 9.43 3.56
C ILE A 67 2.45 9.59 4.17
N GLU A 68 2.68 8.96 5.31
CA GLU A 68 3.98 8.92 5.98
C GLU A 68 4.74 7.68 5.49
N GLU A 69 5.78 7.87 4.68
CA GLU A 69 6.56 6.78 4.08
C GLU A 69 7.06 5.77 5.13
N ASN A 70 7.56 6.26 6.26
CA ASN A 70 8.09 5.41 7.33
C ASN A 70 7.04 4.52 8.01
N LYS A 71 5.75 4.73 7.75
CA LYS A 71 4.64 3.90 8.25
C LYS A 71 4.16 2.88 7.22
N VAL A 72 4.61 2.98 5.98
CA VAL A 72 4.27 2.02 4.93
C VAL A 72 5.03 0.71 5.17
N PRO A 73 4.33 -0.45 5.26
CA PRO A 73 4.97 -1.74 5.51
C PRO A 73 5.57 -2.32 4.22
N VAL A 74 6.62 -1.68 3.72
CA VAL A 74 7.28 -2.07 2.47
C VAL A 74 7.81 -3.49 2.54
N LEU A 75 7.35 -4.36 1.64
CA LEU A 75 7.81 -5.74 1.56
C LEU A 75 9.25 -5.84 1.01
N PRO A 76 10.02 -6.83 1.45
CA PRO A 76 11.42 -7.03 1.06
C PRO A 76 11.68 -7.05 -0.43
N ILE A 77 10.76 -7.59 -1.23
CA ILE A 77 10.87 -7.65 -2.69
C ILE A 77 11.00 -6.26 -3.32
N PHE A 78 10.31 -5.24 -2.79
CA PHE A 78 10.38 -3.89 -3.35
C PHE A 78 11.73 -3.22 -3.07
N LYS A 79 12.39 -3.55 -1.95
CA LYS A 79 13.77 -3.13 -1.68
C LYS A 79 14.75 -3.78 -2.65
N ALA A 80 14.52 -5.04 -3.00
CA ALA A 80 15.32 -5.72 -4.01
C ALA A 80 15.11 -5.10 -5.40
N LEU A 81 13.86 -4.83 -5.79
CA LEU A 81 13.54 -4.20 -7.08
C LEU A 81 14.15 -2.80 -7.20
N GLU A 82 14.06 -1.97 -6.16
CA GLU A 82 14.69 -0.65 -6.11
C GLU A 82 16.21 -0.75 -6.33
N LYS A 83 16.86 -1.61 -5.55
CA LYS A 83 18.32 -1.79 -5.57
C LYS A 83 18.83 -2.36 -6.89
N TYR A 84 18.29 -3.47 -7.34
CA TYR A 84 18.79 -4.19 -8.53
C TYR A 84 18.23 -3.63 -9.83
N GLY A 85 17.04 -3.03 -9.80
CA GLY A 85 16.45 -2.30 -10.91
C GLY A 85 16.99 -0.90 -11.08
N GLN A 86 17.77 -0.40 -10.09
CA GLN A 86 18.27 0.99 -10.07
C GLN A 86 17.14 2.02 -10.26
N ILE A 87 15.97 1.71 -9.69
CA ILE A 87 14.79 2.56 -9.75
C ILE A 87 14.90 3.60 -8.63
N LYS A 88 14.55 4.85 -8.91
CA LYS A 88 14.55 5.89 -7.89
C LYS A 88 13.49 5.62 -6.84
N HIS A 89 13.78 5.97 -5.61
CA HIS A 89 12.90 5.69 -4.48
C HIS A 89 11.49 6.23 -4.67
N GLU A 90 11.37 7.46 -5.14
CA GLU A 90 10.08 8.10 -5.42
C GLU A 90 9.30 7.36 -6.53
N GLU A 91 10.00 6.94 -7.60
CA GLU A 91 9.41 6.18 -8.71
C GLU A 91 8.84 4.83 -8.25
N MET A 92 9.41 4.22 -7.19
CA MET A 92 8.86 2.97 -6.63
C MET A 92 7.41 3.14 -6.18
N PHE A 93 7.05 4.26 -5.56
CA PHE A 93 5.68 4.55 -5.11
C PHE A 93 4.73 4.97 -6.24
N GLU A 94 5.28 5.41 -7.37
CA GLU A 94 4.50 5.69 -8.58
C GLU A 94 4.19 4.41 -9.38
N ILE A 95 5.10 3.42 -9.35
CA ILE A 95 4.98 2.21 -10.17
C ILE A 95 4.34 1.06 -9.38
N PHE A 96 4.75 0.87 -8.11
CA PHE A 96 4.43 -0.30 -7.32
C PHE A 96 3.53 0.00 -6.13
N ASN A 97 2.84 -1.04 -5.66
CA ASN A 97 2.03 -0.98 -4.44
C ASN A 97 2.86 -1.10 -3.15
N MET A 98 4.16 -1.28 -3.22
CA MET A 98 5.11 -1.43 -2.10
C MET A 98 4.74 -2.54 -1.09
N GLY A 99 3.81 -3.44 -1.44
CA GLY A 99 3.27 -4.48 -0.56
C GLY A 99 1.93 -4.11 0.09
N VAL A 100 1.43 -2.90 -0.15
CA VAL A 100 0.12 -2.46 0.31
C VAL A 100 -0.90 -2.69 -0.81
N GLY A 101 -1.58 -3.83 -0.77
CA GLY A 101 -2.55 -4.18 -1.82
C GLY A 101 -3.89 -3.48 -1.68
N LEU A 102 -4.30 -3.09 -0.45
CA LEU A 102 -5.59 -2.44 -0.22
C LEU A 102 -5.45 -1.31 0.80
N MET A 103 -6.12 -0.19 0.54
CA MET A 103 -6.21 0.95 1.45
C MET A 103 -7.65 1.32 1.75
N PHE A 104 -7.87 1.86 2.94
CA PHE A 104 -9.16 2.38 3.40
C PHE A 104 -9.04 3.84 3.83
N ALA A 105 -10.04 4.64 3.48
CA ALA A 105 -10.31 5.90 4.15
C ALA A 105 -11.34 5.63 5.26
N VAL A 106 -10.98 5.93 6.51
CA VAL A 106 -11.76 5.60 7.70
C VAL A 106 -11.88 6.85 8.57
N SER A 107 -13.07 7.10 9.13
CA SER A 107 -13.24 8.13 10.16
C SER A 107 -12.47 7.76 11.43
N THR A 108 -11.87 8.75 12.08
CA THR A 108 -10.98 8.53 13.24
C THR A 108 -11.65 7.68 14.34
N GLU A 109 -12.93 7.90 14.59
CA GLU A 109 -13.73 7.15 15.57
C GLU A 109 -13.91 5.67 15.22
N ASN A 110 -13.81 5.30 13.94
CA ASN A 110 -13.98 3.92 13.47
C ASN A 110 -12.68 3.11 13.39
N VAL A 111 -11.52 3.76 13.52
CA VAL A 111 -10.20 3.10 13.34
C VAL A 111 -10.02 1.90 14.27
N SER A 112 -10.36 2.03 15.55
CA SER A 112 -10.25 0.93 16.52
C SER A 112 -11.15 -0.24 16.13
N ARG A 113 -12.40 0.05 15.71
CA ARG A 113 -13.35 -0.99 15.31
C ARG A 113 -12.91 -1.72 14.04
N VAL A 114 -12.34 -0.99 13.06
CA VAL A 114 -11.76 -1.61 11.86
C VAL A 114 -10.63 -2.57 12.21
N LYS A 115 -9.73 -2.18 13.12
CA LYS A 115 -8.64 -3.05 13.59
C LYS A 115 -9.12 -4.29 14.34
N GLU A 116 -10.20 -4.18 15.10
CA GLU A 116 -10.81 -5.33 15.80
C GLU A 116 -11.43 -6.35 14.85
N LEU A 117 -12.03 -5.89 13.74
CA LEU A 117 -12.72 -6.75 12.78
C LEU A 117 -11.77 -7.45 11.80
N LEU A 118 -10.59 -6.89 11.60
CA LEU A 118 -9.60 -7.46 10.70
C LEU A 118 -8.64 -8.36 11.51
N ASP A 119 -8.68 -9.66 11.24
CA ASP A 119 -7.79 -10.66 11.82
C ASP A 119 -6.42 -10.66 11.10
N GLU A 120 -5.86 -9.47 10.93
CA GLU A 120 -4.60 -9.24 10.23
C GLU A 120 -3.99 -7.88 10.57
N PRO A 121 -2.69 -7.68 10.31
CA PRO A 121 -2.04 -6.40 10.55
C PRO A 121 -2.66 -5.27 9.75
N VAL A 122 -3.05 -4.21 10.45
CA VAL A 122 -3.58 -2.97 9.87
C VAL A 122 -2.66 -1.81 10.24
N TYR A 123 -2.27 -1.03 9.25
CA TYR A 123 -1.32 0.06 9.40
C TYR A 123 -2.00 1.40 9.14
N GLU A 124 -1.85 2.34 10.08
CA GLU A 124 -2.25 3.72 9.87
C GLU A 124 -1.09 4.46 9.20
N ILE A 125 -1.14 4.56 7.88
CA ILE A 125 -0.03 5.08 7.08
C ILE A 125 -0.16 6.58 6.76
N GLY A 126 -1.28 7.21 7.10
CA GLY A 126 -1.50 8.62 6.77
C GLY A 126 -2.89 9.09 7.12
N ARG A 127 -3.29 10.19 6.51
CA ARG A 127 -4.59 10.84 6.72
C ARG A 127 -5.11 11.49 5.45
N ILE A 128 -6.43 11.70 5.39
CA ILE A 128 -7.07 12.49 4.34
C ILE A 128 -7.08 13.95 4.78
N VAL A 129 -6.70 14.84 3.86
CA VAL A 129 -6.62 16.29 4.07
C VAL A 129 -7.33 17.02 2.93
N LYS A 130 -7.55 18.33 3.10
CA LYS A 130 -8.01 19.18 1.99
C LYS A 130 -6.91 19.26 0.94
N LYS A 131 -7.27 19.06 -0.32
CA LYS A 131 -6.34 19.16 -1.44
C LYS A 131 -5.93 20.61 -1.67
N GLU A 132 -4.63 20.82 -1.81
CA GLU A 132 -4.06 22.09 -2.26
C GLU A 132 -3.61 21.98 -3.72
N ASN A 133 -2.65 21.12 -4.01
CA ASN A 133 -2.09 20.90 -5.35
C ASN A 133 -2.22 19.43 -5.78
N GLU A 134 -1.62 18.52 -5.02
CA GLU A 134 -1.53 17.10 -5.34
C GLU A 134 -2.62 16.30 -4.64
N SER A 135 -3.06 15.20 -5.26
CA SER A 135 -4.02 14.27 -4.64
C SER A 135 -3.35 13.27 -3.70
N VAL A 136 -2.05 13.05 -3.82
CA VAL A 136 -1.25 12.19 -2.93
C VAL A 136 0.04 12.94 -2.58
N ILE A 137 0.29 13.09 -1.29
CA ILE A 137 1.46 13.76 -0.73
C ILE A 137 2.21 12.72 0.10
N ILE A 138 3.39 12.30 -0.35
CA ILE A 138 4.22 11.38 0.42
C ILE A 138 5.22 12.17 1.24
N LYS A 139 5.16 12.00 2.56
CA LYS A 139 6.12 12.58 3.51
C LYS A 139 7.31 11.63 3.61
N TRP A 140 8.33 11.91 2.82
CA TRP A 140 9.55 11.12 2.76
C TRP A 140 10.31 11.14 4.08
N LYS A 141 10.87 9.99 4.44
CA LYS A 141 11.79 9.88 5.59
C LYS A 141 13.04 10.69 5.30
N LYS A 142 13.38 11.57 6.22
CA LYS A 142 14.65 12.32 6.18
C LYS A 142 15.83 11.44 6.59
#